data_72df02779f4dea0dfa0736820416d148
#
_entry.id   72df02779f4dea0dfa0736820416d148
#
_cell.length_a   1.000
_cell.length_b   1.000
_cell.length_c   1.000
_cell.angle_alpha   90.00
_cell.angle_beta   90.00
_cell.angle_gamma   90.00
#
_symmetry.space_group_name_H-M   'P 1'
#
loop_
_entity.id
_entity.type
_entity.pdbx_description
1 polymer ?
#
loop_
_entity_poly.entity_id
_entity_poly.type
_entity_poly.pdbx_seq_one_letter_code
_entity_poly.pdbx_strand_id
1 'polypeptide(L)'
;MKHFLLSVLLSCLSLAAFAQTKVSSSTYGAIEARSIGPAVMGGRITAIEGVNKTPKVLYVGTAGGGVWKSTTAGFTFEPVFEKYPQSVGAIAIDQNKPETVWVGTGESNMRNSVSVGMGMYKSTDGGKNWNRIGLENSEHISKIVLNPNDGNVAYVAVPGKLWSDSPDRGLYKTSDGGKTWEKILYTDEKTGCADIIMDPRNPDVLLASMWQFRRTPYSFTSGGPGSALYKSTDGGKNW
;
A
#
# COMPACT_ATOMS: atom_id res chain seq x y z
N MET A 1 33.51 2.14 53.40
CA MET A 1 32.13 1.77 52.92
C MET A 1 31.66 2.58 51.70
N LYS A 2 31.69 3.92 51.72
CA LYS A 2 31.19 4.74 50.58
C LYS A 2 31.90 4.48 49.23
N HIS A 3 33.23 4.28 49.27
CA HIS A 3 34.00 3.99 48.03
C HIS A 3 33.78 2.58 47.48
N PHE A 4 33.51 1.60 48.35
CA PHE A 4 33.19 0.23 47.97
C PHE A 4 31.80 0.14 47.28
N LEU A 5 30.82 0.83 47.82
CA LEU A 5 29.50 0.92 47.22
C LEU A 5 29.52 1.62 45.83
N LEU A 6 30.32 2.68 45.69
CA LEU A 6 30.47 3.37 44.39
C LEU A 6 31.14 2.48 43.33
N SER A 7 32.15 1.68 43.73
CA SER A 7 32.82 0.74 42.81
C SER A 7 31.90 -0.40 42.36
N VAL A 8 31.04 -0.90 43.23
CA VAL A 8 30.05 -1.95 42.91
C VAL A 8 28.97 -1.36 41.97
N LEU A 9 28.53 -0.11 42.20
CA LEU A 9 27.55 0.56 41.34
C LEU A 9 28.13 0.80 39.95
N LEU A 10 29.39 1.22 39.82
CA LEU A 10 30.07 1.40 38.53
C LEU A 10 30.27 0.07 37.80
N SER A 11 30.56 -1.01 38.48
CA SER A 11 30.67 -2.36 37.88
C SER A 11 29.34 -2.90 37.39
N CYS A 12 28.23 -2.59 38.07
CA CYS A 12 26.88 -2.98 37.60
C CYS A 12 26.42 -2.17 36.38
N LEU A 13 26.84 -0.90 36.26
CA LEU A 13 26.51 -0.10 35.08
C LEU A 13 27.28 -0.56 33.82
N SER A 14 28.48 -1.10 33.97
CA SER A 14 29.26 -1.59 32.83
C SER A 14 28.76 -2.92 32.25
N LEU A 15 27.95 -3.68 33.00
CA LEU A 15 27.32 -4.92 32.51
C LEU A 15 26.03 -4.72 31.74
N ALA A 16 25.51 -3.49 31.70
CA ALA A 16 24.27 -3.16 30.95
C ALA A 16 24.51 -2.71 29.51
N ALA A 17 25.74 -2.65 29.02
CA ALA A 17 26.04 -2.46 27.61
C ALA A 17 25.79 -3.77 26.84
N PHE A 18 24.53 -4.13 26.64
CA PHE A 18 24.17 -5.10 25.63
C PHE A 18 24.59 -4.50 24.28
N ALA A 19 25.72 -4.95 23.76
CA ALA A 19 26.08 -4.73 22.41
C ALA A 19 24.95 -5.37 21.53
N GLN A 20 24.00 -4.59 21.09
CA GLN A 20 23.06 -5.04 20.08
C GLN A 20 23.89 -5.38 18.84
N THR A 21 24.15 -6.66 18.65
CA THR A 21 24.79 -7.14 17.44
C THR A 21 23.81 -6.84 16.30
N LYS A 22 24.17 -5.87 15.46
CA LYS A 22 23.38 -5.54 14.28
C LYS A 22 23.43 -6.74 13.35
N VAL A 23 22.36 -7.52 13.33
CA VAL A 23 22.22 -8.65 12.41
C VAL A 23 22.06 -8.07 11.01
N SER A 24 22.97 -8.41 10.14
CA SER A 24 22.93 -8.02 8.71
C SER A 24 23.03 -9.28 7.85
N SER A 25 22.78 -9.14 6.55
CA SER A 25 22.95 -10.25 5.61
C SER A 25 24.34 -10.89 5.68
N SER A 26 25.38 -10.11 5.98
CA SER A 26 26.75 -10.62 6.18
C SER A 26 26.92 -11.51 7.41
N THR A 27 26.01 -11.44 8.39
CA THR A 27 26.02 -12.29 9.59
C THR A 27 25.76 -13.77 9.24
N TYR A 28 25.06 -14.01 8.15
CA TYR A 28 24.72 -15.35 7.66
C TYR A 28 25.68 -15.87 6.57
N GLY A 29 26.77 -15.15 6.30
CA GLY A 29 27.75 -15.53 5.28
C GLY A 29 27.18 -15.47 3.86
N ALA A 30 27.49 -16.48 3.05
CA ALA A 30 27.06 -16.57 1.68
C ALA A 30 25.62 -17.12 1.49
N ILE A 31 24.84 -17.24 2.57
CA ILE A 31 23.45 -17.70 2.46
C ILE A 31 22.59 -16.55 1.98
N GLU A 32 22.26 -16.56 0.70
CA GLU A 32 21.30 -15.64 0.11
C GLU A 32 19.90 -16.25 0.16
N ALA A 33 18.96 -15.52 0.77
CA ALA A 33 17.56 -15.88 0.69
C ALA A 33 17.06 -15.59 -0.73
N ARG A 34 16.61 -16.62 -1.43
CA ARG A 34 15.94 -16.48 -2.72
C ARG A 34 14.43 -16.55 -2.50
N SER A 35 13.69 -15.60 -3.03
CA SER A 35 12.25 -15.75 -3.14
C SER A 35 11.95 -16.93 -4.08
N ILE A 36 11.21 -17.90 -3.56
CA ILE A 36 10.75 -19.06 -4.34
C ILE A 36 9.31 -18.86 -4.87
N GLY A 37 8.83 -17.62 -4.81
CA GLY A 37 7.46 -17.26 -5.17
C GLY A 37 6.47 -17.55 -4.03
N PRO A 38 5.18 -17.28 -4.27
CA PRO A 38 4.15 -17.60 -3.29
C PRO A 38 4.17 -19.12 -3.08
N ALA A 39 4.35 -19.52 -1.83
CA ALA A 39 4.13 -20.89 -1.43
C ALA A 39 2.68 -21.30 -1.77
N VAL A 40 2.36 -22.57 -1.63
CA VAL A 40 1.14 -23.26 -2.05
C VAL A 40 -0.19 -22.53 -1.80
N MET A 41 -0.22 -21.61 -0.86
CA MET A 41 -1.35 -20.72 -0.58
C MET A 41 -1.18 -19.40 -1.34
N GLY A 42 -1.02 -19.49 -2.64
CA GLY A 42 -0.94 -18.32 -3.54
C GLY A 42 -2.01 -17.31 -3.15
N GLY A 43 -1.61 -16.07 -2.94
CA GLY A 43 -2.50 -15.02 -2.48
C GLY A 43 -3.71 -14.89 -3.40
N ARG A 44 -4.83 -14.51 -2.82
CA ARG A 44 -6.00 -14.09 -3.60
C ARG A 44 -5.59 -12.98 -4.55
N ILE A 45 -6.15 -12.95 -5.72
CA ILE A 45 -6.01 -11.82 -6.64
C ILE A 45 -6.80 -10.65 -6.06
N THR A 46 -6.13 -9.53 -5.86
CA THR A 46 -6.69 -8.30 -5.30
C THR A 46 -6.85 -7.21 -6.33
N ALA A 47 -6.01 -7.21 -7.36
CA ALA A 47 -6.05 -6.25 -8.44
C ALA A 47 -5.61 -6.90 -9.76
N ILE A 48 -6.24 -6.48 -10.85
CA ILE A 48 -5.84 -6.82 -12.22
C ILE A 48 -5.93 -5.54 -13.05
N GLU A 49 -4.84 -5.21 -13.74
CA GLU A 49 -4.78 -4.08 -14.65
C GLU A 49 -4.12 -4.47 -15.97
N GLY A 50 -4.67 -3.97 -17.07
CA GLY A 50 -4.18 -4.22 -18.43
C GLY A 50 -3.75 -2.96 -19.14
N VAL A 51 -2.82 -3.08 -20.08
CA VAL A 51 -2.43 -1.98 -20.97
C VAL A 51 -3.39 -1.94 -22.16
N ASN A 52 -4.20 -0.90 -22.26
CA ASN A 52 -5.26 -0.78 -23.29
C ASN A 52 -4.72 -0.91 -24.72
N LYS A 53 -3.59 -0.26 -25.02
CA LYS A 53 -2.97 -0.28 -26.36
C LYS A 53 -2.25 -1.59 -26.66
N THR A 54 -1.93 -2.39 -25.61
CA THR A 54 -1.19 -3.64 -25.73
C THR A 54 -1.82 -4.67 -24.80
N PRO A 55 -2.99 -5.22 -25.11
CA PRO A 55 -3.79 -6.06 -24.22
C PRO A 55 -3.12 -7.38 -23.81
N LYS A 56 -1.94 -7.69 -24.39
CA LYS A 56 -1.11 -8.80 -23.94
C LYS A 56 -0.37 -8.51 -22.62
N VAL A 57 -0.24 -7.23 -22.26
CA VAL A 57 0.45 -6.82 -21.03
C VAL A 57 -0.57 -6.65 -19.91
N LEU A 58 -0.43 -7.49 -18.90
CA LEU A 58 -1.29 -7.51 -17.71
C LEU A 58 -0.42 -7.46 -16.45
N TYR A 59 -0.92 -6.81 -15.43
CA TYR A 59 -0.36 -6.85 -14.08
C TYR A 59 -1.42 -7.41 -13.12
N VAL A 60 -0.99 -8.34 -12.28
CA VAL A 60 -1.85 -8.98 -11.27
C VAL A 60 -1.26 -8.73 -9.91
N GLY A 61 -2.03 -8.09 -9.04
CA GLY A 61 -1.71 -7.90 -7.63
C GLY A 61 -2.34 -9.00 -6.79
N THR A 62 -1.59 -9.49 -5.83
CA THR A 62 -2.02 -10.58 -4.97
C THR A 62 -1.95 -10.19 -3.50
N ALA A 63 -2.78 -10.82 -2.68
CA ALA A 63 -2.84 -10.55 -1.24
C ALA A 63 -1.57 -10.96 -0.46
N GLY A 64 -0.72 -11.81 -1.05
CA GLY A 64 0.46 -12.32 -0.35
C GLY A 64 1.56 -12.84 -1.28
N GLY A 65 1.50 -12.53 -2.56
CA GLY A 65 2.50 -12.97 -3.57
C GLY A 65 3.03 -11.83 -4.44
N GLY A 66 2.86 -10.58 -4.00
CA GLY A 66 3.35 -9.40 -4.71
C GLY A 66 2.62 -9.12 -6.02
N VAL A 67 3.35 -8.57 -6.98
CA VAL A 67 2.86 -8.23 -8.32
C VAL A 67 3.46 -9.16 -9.35
N TRP A 68 2.61 -9.66 -10.23
CA TRP A 68 2.95 -10.53 -11.35
C TRP A 68 2.64 -9.82 -12.66
N LYS A 69 3.53 -9.93 -13.63
CA LYS A 69 3.38 -9.35 -14.97
C LYS A 69 3.26 -10.46 -16.01
N SER A 70 2.31 -10.31 -16.91
CA SER A 70 2.24 -11.09 -18.15
C SER A 70 2.52 -10.18 -19.35
N THR A 71 3.21 -10.71 -20.34
CA THR A 71 3.38 -10.11 -21.68
C THR A 71 2.78 -10.99 -22.77
N THR A 72 2.08 -12.06 -22.37
CA THR A 72 1.54 -13.11 -23.22
C THR A 72 0.02 -13.26 -23.07
N ALA A 73 -0.70 -12.17 -22.74
CA ALA A 73 -2.14 -12.17 -22.52
C ALA A 73 -2.60 -13.14 -21.40
N GLY A 74 -1.78 -13.32 -20.36
CA GLY A 74 -2.10 -14.17 -19.22
C GLY A 74 -1.69 -15.63 -19.34
N PHE A 75 -1.04 -16.04 -20.45
CA PHE A 75 -0.55 -17.41 -20.58
C PHE A 75 0.66 -17.70 -19.67
N THR A 76 1.52 -16.70 -19.47
CA THR A 76 2.66 -16.79 -18.55
C THR A 76 2.74 -15.54 -17.68
N PHE A 77 3.25 -15.71 -16.46
CA PHE A 77 3.46 -14.61 -15.52
C PHE A 77 4.86 -14.68 -14.94
N GLU A 78 5.46 -13.52 -14.75
CA GLU A 78 6.73 -13.34 -14.07
C GLU A 78 6.55 -12.44 -12.85
N PRO A 79 7.15 -12.77 -11.69
CA PRO A 79 7.09 -11.92 -10.52
C PRO A 79 7.95 -10.67 -10.76
N VAL A 80 7.39 -9.50 -10.47
CA VAL A 80 8.08 -8.22 -10.68
C VAL A 80 8.17 -7.37 -9.41
N PHE A 81 7.77 -7.91 -8.24
CA PHE A 81 7.69 -7.16 -6.98
C PHE A 81 8.27 -7.95 -5.79
N GLU A 82 9.17 -8.91 -6.02
CA GLU A 82 9.65 -9.87 -5.00
C GLU A 82 10.44 -9.22 -3.85
N LYS A 83 11.10 -8.08 -4.08
CA LYS A 83 11.92 -7.36 -3.09
C LYS A 83 11.12 -6.38 -2.23
N TYR A 84 9.81 -6.31 -2.42
CA TYR A 84 8.91 -5.32 -1.85
C TYR A 84 7.80 -5.99 -1.03
N PRO A 85 6.92 -5.24 -0.33
CA PRO A 85 5.84 -5.84 0.46
C PRO A 85 4.92 -6.70 -0.41
N GLN A 86 4.72 -7.95 -0.01
CA GLN A 86 4.04 -8.95 -0.83
C GLN A 86 2.51 -8.82 -0.81
N SER A 87 1.95 -8.05 0.13
CA SER A 87 0.52 -7.77 0.18
C SER A 87 0.20 -6.57 -0.71
N VAL A 88 -0.55 -6.79 -1.77
CA VAL A 88 -0.99 -5.76 -2.71
C VAL A 88 -2.47 -5.53 -2.56
N GLY A 89 -2.90 -4.28 -2.52
CA GLY A 89 -4.31 -3.90 -2.47
C GLY A 89 -4.82 -3.34 -3.80
N ALA A 90 -4.00 -2.55 -4.51
CA ALA A 90 -4.39 -1.91 -5.76
C ALA A 90 -3.22 -1.78 -6.74
N ILE A 91 -3.54 -1.79 -8.03
CA ILE A 91 -2.62 -1.48 -9.12
C ILE A 91 -3.29 -0.46 -10.04
N ALA A 92 -2.52 0.47 -10.61
CA ALA A 92 -2.96 1.34 -11.69
C ALA A 92 -1.83 1.55 -12.70
N ILE A 93 -2.17 1.66 -13.98
CA ILE A 93 -1.23 1.87 -15.08
C ILE A 93 -1.53 3.22 -15.73
N ASP A 94 -0.51 4.03 -15.94
CA ASP A 94 -0.64 5.21 -16.79
C ASP A 94 -0.81 4.77 -18.24
N GLN A 95 -2.03 4.86 -18.77
CA GLN A 95 -2.35 4.40 -20.12
C GLN A 95 -1.67 5.23 -21.23
N ASN A 96 -1.17 6.43 -20.90
CA ASN A 96 -0.38 7.25 -21.83
C ASN A 96 1.11 6.88 -21.79
N LYS A 97 1.59 6.33 -20.64
CA LYS A 97 2.96 5.88 -20.42
C LYS A 97 2.93 4.50 -19.74
N PRO A 98 2.64 3.41 -20.46
CA PRO A 98 2.36 2.09 -19.86
C PRO A 98 3.53 1.48 -19.06
N GLU A 99 4.74 2.00 -19.21
CA GLU A 99 5.89 1.66 -18.37
C GLU A 99 5.76 2.23 -16.94
N THR A 100 4.83 3.19 -16.74
CA THR A 100 4.55 3.78 -15.44
C THR A 100 3.42 3.00 -14.76
N VAL A 101 3.78 2.26 -13.71
CA VAL A 101 2.87 1.42 -12.94
C VAL A 101 2.90 1.86 -11.48
N TRP A 102 1.72 1.97 -10.88
CA TRP A 102 1.51 2.34 -9.49
C TRP A 102 0.97 1.13 -8.71
N VAL A 103 1.50 0.90 -7.51
CA VAL A 103 1.10 -0.19 -6.63
C VAL A 103 0.80 0.37 -5.24
N GLY A 104 -0.40 0.12 -4.76
CA GLY A 104 -0.80 0.31 -3.37
C GLY A 104 -0.69 -1.00 -2.62
N THR A 105 0.06 -1.01 -1.53
CA THR A 105 0.28 -2.21 -0.73
C THR A 105 -0.72 -2.35 0.40
N GLY A 106 -0.88 -3.59 0.90
CA GLY A 106 -1.85 -3.95 1.93
C GLY A 106 -3.22 -4.33 1.36
N GLU A 107 -3.58 -5.61 1.48
CA GLU A 107 -4.88 -6.13 1.04
C GLU A 107 -6.03 -5.39 1.72
N SER A 108 -6.99 -4.91 0.94
CA SER A 108 -8.15 -4.15 1.42
C SER A 108 -9.40 -4.97 1.68
N ASN A 109 -9.40 -6.27 1.43
CA ASN A 109 -10.51 -7.18 1.74
C ASN A 109 -10.50 -7.51 3.24
N MET A 110 -11.07 -6.64 4.06
CA MET A 110 -10.94 -6.61 5.51
C MET A 110 -11.46 -7.88 6.18
N ARG A 111 -10.54 -8.68 6.75
CA ARG A 111 -10.81 -9.89 7.52
C ARG A 111 -9.64 -10.18 8.46
N ASN A 112 -9.69 -11.25 9.26
CA ASN A 112 -8.68 -11.54 10.29
C ASN A 112 -7.27 -11.80 9.77
N SER A 113 -7.12 -12.20 8.51
CA SER A 113 -5.87 -12.67 7.95
C SER A 113 -5.32 -11.79 6.82
N VAL A 114 -5.70 -10.51 6.78
CA VAL A 114 -5.11 -9.57 5.82
C VAL A 114 -3.73 -9.14 6.29
N SER A 115 -2.79 -9.07 5.36
CA SER A 115 -1.45 -8.57 5.62
C SER A 115 -1.37 -7.07 5.35
N VAL A 116 -0.66 -6.37 6.22
CA VAL A 116 -0.43 -4.94 6.08
C VAL A 116 0.53 -4.64 4.94
N GLY A 117 0.38 -3.47 4.35
CA GLY A 117 1.30 -2.90 3.37
C GLY A 117 2.21 -1.85 4.00
N MET A 118 3.00 -1.21 3.16
CA MET A 118 3.95 -0.16 3.51
C MET A 118 3.84 1.05 2.57
N GLY A 119 2.61 1.41 2.20
CA GLY A 119 2.31 2.56 1.36
C GLY A 119 2.33 2.30 -0.13
N MET A 120 2.65 3.36 -0.87
CA MET A 120 2.63 3.41 -2.32
C MET A 120 3.99 3.16 -2.94
N TYR A 121 3.98 2.44 -4.06
CA TYR A 121 5.16 2.19 -4.90
C TYR A 121 4.87 2.58 -6.34
N LYS A 122 5.91 3.02 -7.06
CA LYS A 122 5.83 3.39 -8.47
C LYS A 122 7.03 2.84 -9.22
N SER A 123 6.76 2.24 -10.37
CA SER A 123 7.74 1.91 -11.40
C SER A 123 7.58 2.86 -12.58
N THR A 124 8.66 3.16 -13.27
CA THR A 124 8.68 3.92 -14.54
C THR A 124 9.33 3.12 -15.67
N ASP A 125 9.60 1.84 -15.43
CA ASP A 125 10.31 0.93 -16.34
C ASP A 125 9.59 -0.42 -16.52
N GLY A 126 8.28 -0.41 -16.36
CA GLY A 126 7.43 -1.58 -16.56
C GLY A 126 7.58 -2.65 -15.49
N GLY A 127 7.91 -2.25 -14.25
CA GLY A 127 8.02 -3.15 -13.11
C GLY A 127 9.41 -3.75 -12.88
N LYS A 128 10.44 -3.28 -13.59
CA LYS A 128 11.83 -3.75 -13.37
C LYS A 128 12.40 -3.19 -12.06
N ASN A 129 12.10 -1.92 -11.78
CA ASN A 129 12.49 -1.25 -10.56
C ASN A 129 11.30 -0.50 -9.97
N TRP A 130 11.27 -0.41 -8.63
CA TRP A 130 10.20 0.26 -7.90
C TRP A 130 10.76 1.21 -6.86
N ASN A 131 10.15 2.37 -6.73
CA ASN A 131 10.45 3.35 -5.70
C ASN A 131 9.22 3.51 -4.79
N ARG A 132 9.45 3.55 -3.49
CA ARG A 132 8.41 3.92 -2.55
C ARG A 132 8.15 5.42 -2.66
N ILE A 133 6.88 5.81 -2.73
CA ILE A 133 6.44 7.17 -3.00
C ILE A 133 5.48 7.71 -1.94
N GLY A 134 5.54 7.20 -0.71
CA GLY A 134 4.80 7.72 0.45
C GLY A 134 3.64 6.85 0.92
N LEU A 135 2.82 7.42 1.79
CA LEU A 135 1.68 6.79 2.47
C LEU A 135 2.07 5.54 3.29
N GLU A 136 3.23 5.56 3.94
CA GLU A 136 3.82 4.41 4.65
C GLU A 136 2.94 3.86 5.77
N ASN A 137 2.16 4.74 6.40
CA ASN A 137 1.30 4.40 7.55
C ASN A 137 -0.11 3.97 7.13
N SER A 138 -0.40 3.91 5.82
CA SER A 138 -1.75 3.57 5.32
C SER A 138 -2.20 2.16 5.71
N GLU A 139 -1.28 1.23 5.94
CA GLU A 139 -1.46 -0.22 6.12
C GLU A 139 -2.23 -0.91 4.98
N HIS A 140 -3.31 -0.29 4.46
CA HIS A 140 -4.13 -0.85 3.39
C HIS A 140 -4.49 0.23 2.37
N ILE A 141 -4.34 -0.10 1.09
CA ILE A 141 -4.72 0.75 -0.04
C ILE A 141 -5.69 -0.04 -0.92
N SER A 142 -6.90 0.47 -1.06
CA SER A 142 -7.98 -0.24 -1.74
C SER A 142 -8.11 0.09 -3.22
N LYS A 143 -7.78 1.33 -3.59
CA LYS A 143 -7.94 1.79 -4.99
C LYS A 143 -6.95 2.89 -5.32
N ILE A 144 -6.49 2.87 -6.55
CA ILE A 144 -5.70 3.94 -7.18
C ILE A 144 -6.41 4.33 -8.46
N VAL A 145 -6.64 5.63 -8.67
CA VAL A 145 -7.18 6.18 -9.92
C VAL A 145 -6.23 7.24 -10.43
N LEU A 146 -5.75 7.07 -11.66
CA LEU A 146 -4.90 8.04 -12.34
C LEU A 146 -5.75 8.95 -13.21
N ASN A 147 -5.40 10.23 -13.27
CA ASN A 147 -6.02 11.16 -14.22
C ASN A 147 -5.59 10.76 -15.64
N PRO A 148 -6.54 10.49 -16.55
CA PRO A 148 -6.24 10.06 -17.93
C PRO A 148 -5.50 11.11 -18.76
N ASN A 149 -5.56 12.39 -18.36
CA ASN A 149 -4.90 13.49 -19.06
C ASN A 149 -3.51 13.82 -18.49
N ASP A 150 -3.26 13.47 -17.21
CA ASP A 150 -1.97 13.72 -16.54
C ASP A 150 -1.65 12.59 -15.55
N GLY A 151 -0.74 11.70 -15.92
CA GLY A 151 -0.29 10.58 -15.08
C GLY A 151 0.47 10.98 -13.81
N ASN A 152 0.72 12.29 -13.56
CA ASN A 152 1.24 12.78 -12.29
C ASN A 152 0.12 13.03 -11.27
N VAL A 153 -1.12 13.13 -11.72
CA VAL A 153 -2.29 13.29 -10.85
C VAL A 153 -2.88 11.93 -10.54
N ALA A 154 -2.90 11.58 -9.27
CA ALA A 154 -3.46 10.31 -8.78
C ALA A 154 -4.30 10.52 -7.52
N TYR A 155 -5.32 9.68 -7.39
CA TYR A 155 -6.17 9.59 -6.20
C TYR A 155 -6.03 8.20 -5.59
N VAL A 156 -5.88 8.14 -4.27
CA VAL A 156 -5.62 6.88 -3.54
C VAL A 156 -6.59 6.75 -2.38
N ALA A 157 -7.40 5.71 -2.44
CA ALA A 157 -8.32 5.35 -1.36
C ALA A 157 -7.59 4.54 -0.29
N VAL A 158 -7.63 5.05 0.95
CA VAL A 158 -6.97 4.46 2.11
C VAL A 158 -8.02 4.09 3.16
N PRO A 159 -8.40 2.80 3.25
CA PRO A 159 -9.22 2.30 4.36
C PRO A 159 -8.53 2.49 5.72
N GLY A 160 -7.20 2.38 5.73
CA GLY A 160 -6.37 2.52 6.93
C GLY A 160 -6.35 1.24 7.78
N LYS A 161 -5.96 1.36 9.02
CA LYS A 161 -5.71 0.24 9.94
C LYS A 161 -6.95 -0.61 10.18
N LEU A 162 -6.76 -1.94 10.18
CA LEU A 162 -7.85 -2.89 10.44
C LEU A 162 -8.19 -2.97 11.93
N TRP A 163 -7.16 -3.01 12.78
CA TRP A 163 -7.27 -3.33 14.20
C TRP A 163 -7.35 -2.12 15.13
N SER A 164 -7.14 -0.92 14.61
CA SER A 164 -7.17 0.31 15.38
C SER A 164 -7.82 1.46 14.58
N ASP A 165 -8.23 2.49 15.27
CA ASP A 165 -8.53 3.78 14.65
C ASP A 165 -7.22 4.36 14.09
N SER A 166 -7.29 5.20 13.06
CA SER A 166 -6.10 5.71 12.40
C SER A 166 -6.35 7.08 11.78
N PRO A 167 -5.50 8.06 12.06
CA PRO A 167 -5.54 9.37 11.40
C PRO A 167 -5.14 9.28 9.91
N ASP A 168 -4.54 8.16 9.47
CA ASP A 168 -4.09 7.98 8.09
C ASP A 168 -5.21 7.51 7.14
N ARG A 169 -6.42 7.29 7.65
CA ARG A 169 -7.61 6.98 6.83
C ARG A 169 -8.00 8.14 5.95
N GLY A 170 -8.64 7.87 4.81
CA GLY A 170 -9.21 8.89 3.93
C GLY A 170 -8.87 8.72 2.47
N LEU A 171 -9.15 9.76 1.68
CA LEU A 171 -8.78 9.85 0.28
C LEU A 171 -7.61 10.82 0.12
N TYR A 172 -6.59 10.36 -0.56
CA TYR A 172 -5.38 11.13 -0.83
C TYR A 172 -5.26 11.47 -2.31
N LYS A 173 -4.65 12.62 -2.59
CA LYS A 173 -4.33 13.10 -3.93
C LYS A 173 -2.85 13.46 -4.01
N THR A 174 -2.25 13.17 -5.13
CA THR A 174 -0.99 13.77 -5.56
C THR A 174 -1.20 14.51 -6.88
N SER A 175 -0.42 15.56 -7.11
CA SER A 175 -0.38 16.30 -8.39
C SER A 175 1.04 16.37 -8.96
N ASP A 176 1.99 15.67 -8.35
CA ASP A 176 3.43 15.73 -8.68
C ASP A 176 4.05 14.34 -8.88
N GLY A 177 3.21 13.35 -9.17
CA GLY A 177 3.65 11.99 -9.45
C GLY A 177 4.01 11.18 -8.20
N GLY A 178 3.47 11.55 -7.04
CA GLY A 178 3.66 10.85 -5.77
C GLY A 178 4.80 11.40 -4.91
N LYS A 179 5.35 12.56 -5.23
CA LYS A 179 6.37 13.21 -4.39
C LYS A 179 5.75 13.80 -3.13
N THR A 180 4.54 14.37 -3.26
CA THR A 180 3.74 14.88 -2.14
C THR A 180 2.32 14.35 -2.20
N TRP A 181 1.69 14.25 -1.02
CA TRP A 181 0.33 13.74 -0.85
C TRP A 181 -0.50 14.69 -0.01
N GLU A 182 -1.68 15.01 -0.49
CA GLU A 182 -2.68 15.79 0.21
C GLU A 182 -3.87 14.88 0.58
N LYS A 183 -4.35 14.94 1.81
CA LYS A 183 -5.58 14.26 2.22
C LYS A 183 -6.76 15.16 1.88
N ILE A 184 -7.51 14.82 0.83
CA ILE A 184 -8.57 15.65 0.26
C ILE A 184 -9.98 15.29 0.73
N LEU A 185 -10.15 14.12 1.36
CA LEU A 185 -11.40 13.73 2.01
C LEU A 185 -11.09 12.91 3.26
N TYR A 186 -11.57 13.39 4.38
CA TYR A 186 -11.41 12.79 5.70
C TYR A 186 -12.67 13.01 6.53
N THR A 187 -13.14 11.98 7.20
CA THR A 187 -14.31 12.05 8.09
C THR A 187 -13.86 12.00 9.55
N ASP A 188 -13.26 10.90 9.95
CA ASP A 188 -12.73 10.65 11.29
C ASP A 188 -11.73 9.48 11.28
N GLU A 189 -11.13 9.16 12.43
CA GLU A 189 -10.17 8.06 12.57
C GLU A 189 -10.78 6.66 12.42
N LYS A 190 -12.11 6.54 12.40
CA LYS A 190 -12.84 5.26 12.27
C LYS A 190 -13.28 5.00 10.84
N THR A 191 -13.27 6.03 9.98
CA THR A 191 -13.83 6.00 8.64
C THR A 191 -12.74 6.19 7.59
N GLY A 192 -12.53 5.19 6.76
CA GLY A 192 -11.56 5.24 5.64
C GLY A 192 -12.24 5.29 4.28
N CYS A 193 -11.47 5.64 3.26
CA CYS A 193 -11.95 5.56 1.89
C CYS A 193 -11.83 4.12 1.39
N ALA A 194 -12.97 3.51 1.04
CA ALA A 194 -13.03 2.13 0.56
C ALA A 194 -12.86 2.03 -0.95
N ASP A 195 -13.37 3.01 -1.70
CA ASP A 195 -13.28 3.02 -3.16
C ASP A 195 -13.35 4.46 -3.69
N ILE A 196 -12.80 4.66 -4.88
CA ILE A 196 -12.84 5.91 -5.64
C ILE A 196 -12.99 5.59 -7.13
N ILE A 197 -13.88 6.29 -7.79
CA ILE A 197 -14.02 6.27 -9.24
C ILE A 197 -13.98 7.69 -9.80
N MET A 198 -13.55 7.80 -11.05
CA MET A 198 -13.45 9.04 -11.81
C MET A 198 -14.27 8.90 -13.10
N ASP A 199 -14.98 9.94 -13.50
CA ASP A 199 -15.59 9.97 -14.83
C ASP A 199 -14.46 10.09 -15.89
N PRO A 200 -14.30 9.09 -16.77
CA PRO A 200 -13.21 9.12 -17.75
C PRO A 200 -13.33 10.24 -18.80
N ARG A 201 -14.52 10.82 -18.93
CA ARG A 201 -14.78 11.94 -19.86
C ARG A 201 -14.59 13.31 -19.19
N ASN A 202 -14.72 13.36 -17.86
CA ASN A 202 -14.50 14.56 -17.05
C ASN A 202 -13.78 14.21 -15.76
N PRO A 203 -12.43 14.23 -15.73
CA PRO A 203 -11.63 13.84 -14.57
C PRO A 203 -11.85 14.68 -13.30
N ASP A 204 -12.54 15.81 -13.41
CA ASP A 204 -12.93 16.62 -12.25
C ASP A 204 -14.12 16.02 -11.49
N VAL A 205 -14.85 15.09 -12.11
CA VAL A 205 -15.98 14.40 -11.48
C VAL A 205 -15.48 13.09 -10.82
N LEU A 206 -15.63 13.05 -9.52
CA LEU A 206 -15.19 11.95 -8.67
C LEU A 206 -16.33 11.48 -7.77
N LEU A 207 -16.39 10.17 -7.53
CA LEU A 207 -17.24 9.56 -6.51
C LEU A 207 -16.37 8.74 -5.56
N ALA A 208 -16.44 9.03 -4.26
CA ALA A 208 -15.70 8.33 -3.23
C ALA A 208 -16.64 7.69 -2.21
N SER A 209 -16.40 6.43 -1.87
CA SER A 209 -17.12 5.75 -0.80
C SER A 209 -16.30 5.76 0.47
N MET A 210 -16.86 6.36 1.52
CA MET A 210 -16.28 6.33 2.86
C MET A 210 -16.95 5.22 3.66
N TRP A 211 -16.13 4.44 4.38
CA TRP A 211 -16.59 3.26 5.12
C TRP A 211 -16.04 3.28 6.54
N GLN A 212 -16.94 3.33 7.50
CA GLN A 212 -16.61 3.16 8.90
C GLN A 212 -16.58 1.68 9.24
N PHE A 213 -15.46 1.21 9.78
CA PHE A 213 -15.30 -0.19 10.17
C PHE A 213 -14.32 -0.37 11.33
N ARG A 214 -14.49 -1.47 12.04
CA ARG A 214 -13.57 -1.88 13.11
C ARG A 214 -13.53 -3.40 13.22
N ARG A 215 -12.33 -3.94 13.27
CA ARG A 215 -12.08 -5.34 13.57
C ARG A 215 -11.59 -5.54 15.00
N THR A 216 -12.10 -6.55 15.67
CA THR A 216 -11.55 -7.12 16.89
C THR A 216 -11.32 -8.61 16.67
N PRO A 217 -10.59 -9.35 17.55
CA PRO A 217 -10.39 -10.78 17.37
C PRO A 217 -11.70 -11.60 17.27
N TYR A 218 -12.78 -11.12 17.85
CA TYR A 218 -14.07 -11.80 17.96
C TYR A 218 -15.24 -11.09 17.29
N SER A 219 -15.03 -9.89 16.72
CA SER A 219 -16.12 -9.14 16.09
C SER A 219 -15.62 -8.32 14.87
N PHE A 220 -16.57 -7.96 14.02
CA PHE A 220 -16.35 -7.03 12.92
C PHE A 220 -17.56 -6.10 12.82
N THR A 221 -17.34 -4.81 13.08
CA THR A 221 -18.33 -3.77 12.82
C THR A 221 -18.09 -3.22 11.42
N SER A 222 -19.13 -3.26 10.59
CA SER A 222 -19.14 -2.76 9.22
C SER A 222 -20.29 -1.78 9.06
N GLY A 223 -19.95 -0.54 8.71
CA GLY A 223 -20.89 0.57 8.65
C GLY A 223 -20.89 1.41 9.92
N GLY A 224 -21.54 2.57 9.83
CA GLY A 224 -21.67 3.55 10.90
C GLY A 224 -21.93 4.96 10.35
N PRO A 225 -22.08 5.97 11.25
CA PRO A 225 -22.41 7.34 10.84
C PRO A 225 -21.44 8.00 9.87
N GLY A 226 -20.15 7.56 9.88
CA GLY A 226 -19.14 8.05 8.96
C GLY A 226 -19.24 7.44 7.55
N SER A 227 -20.00 6.35 7.37
CA SER A 227 -20.13 5.70 6.06
C SER A 227 -21.06 6.50 5.15
N ALA A 228 -20.54 6.97 4.02
CA ALA A 228 -21.29 7.75 3.05
C ALA A 228 -20.65 7.71 1.67
N LEU A 229 -21.45 8.09 0.67
CA LEU A 229 -20.98 8.33 -0.69
C LEU A 229 -20.80 9.84 -0.89
N TYR A 230 -19.63 10.24 -1.36
CA TYR A 230 -19.27 11.62 -1.62
C TYR A 230 -19.04 11.84 -3.11
N LYS A 231 -19.44 13.00 -3.60
CA LYS A 231 -19.21 13.44 -4.98
C LYS A 231 -18.44 14.74 -4.99
N SER A 232 -17.44 14.83 -5.85
CA SER A 232 -16.76 16.07 -6.24
C SER A 232 -17.01 16.35 -7.71
N THR A 233 -17.01 17.62 -8.09
CA THR A 233 -17.08 18.08 -9.48
C THR A 233 -15.95 19.04 -9.85
N ASP A 234 -14.95 19.15 -8.98
CA ASP A 234 -13.84 20.10 -9.08
C ASP A 234 -12.47 19.45 -8.78
N GLY A 235 -12.34 18.16 -9.09
CA GLY A 235 -11.09 17.41 -8.91
C GLY A 235 -10.72 17.17 -7.44
N GLY A 236 -11.72 17.08 -6.56
CA GLY A 236 -11.56 16.77 -5.14
C GLY A 236 -11.27 17.98 -4.25
N LYS A 237 -11.48 19.21 -4.73
CA LYS A 237 -11.32 20.42 -3.91
C LYS A 237 -12.49 20.58 -2.94
N ASN A 238 -13.69 20.25 -3.39
CA ASN A 238 -14.91 20.24 -2.58
C ASN A 238 -15.65 18.91 -2.76
N TRP A 239 -16.32 18.50 -1.68
CA TRP A 239 -17.07 17.24 -1.65
C TRP A 239 -18.50 17.47 -1.12
#